data_b6660aa5217b7045a47fbdc59646815d
#
_entry.id   b6660aa5217b7045a47fbdc59646815d
#
_cell.length_a   1.000
_cell.length_b   1.000
_cell.length_c   1.000
_cell.angle_alpha   90.00
_cell.angle_beta   90.00
_cell.angle_gamma   90.00
#
_symmetry.space_group_name_H-M   'P 1'
#
loop_
_entity.id
_entity.type
_entity.pdbx_description
1 polymer ?
#
loop_
_entity_poly.entity_id
_entity_poly.type
_entity_poly.pdbx_seq_one_letter_code
_entity_poly.pdbx_strand_id
1 'polypeptide(L)'
;ETVGRYMRNVVTPHIKDAKTLDEIETAILDLEVMPSMRAMMSAGPSLARDNTAGFNCSYLPVDDPKSFDEAMFILLCGTGVGFSVERQFVQKLPEIPDEMFDSETTIIVKDSKEGWAKGLRQLIALLYSGEKPKWDISRVRPAGARLKTFGGRASGPAPLIDMFTFITRVFDNAKGRKLTSLECHDIMCKIGEVVVVGGVRRSAMISLSNLSDDRMRHAKSGQWWEHNPQRALANNSVSYTEK
;
A
#
# COMPACT_ATOMS: atom_id res chain seq x y z
N GLU A 1 -20.33 -19.14 15.22
CA GLU A 1 -20.14 -17.69 15.43
C GLU A 1 -19.71 -16.98 14.14
N THR A 2 -18.65 -17.43 13.44
CA THR A 2 -18.10 -16.79 12.24
C THR A 2 -19.10 -16.75 11.11
N VAL A 3 -19.74 -17.87 10.77
CA VAL A 3 -20.78 -17.97 9.72
C VAL A 3 -21.96 -17.05 10.05
N GLY A 4 -22.52 -17.15 11.27
CA GLY A 4 -23.65 -16.29 11.65
C GLY A 4 -23.32 -14.79 11.65
N ARG A 5 -22.07 -14.40 11.94
CA ARG A 5 -21.62 -13.00 11.79
C ARG A 5 -21.54 -12.61 10.31
N TYR A 6 -21.02 -13.46 9.45
CA TYR A 6 -20.98 -13.24 8.01
C TYR A 6 -22.39 -13.13 7.44
N MET A 7 -23.29 -14.06 7.76
CA MET A 7 -24.69 -14.02 7.34
C MET A 7 -25.34 -12.68 7.71
N ARG A 8 -25.30 -12.28 8.99
CA ARG A 8 -25.94 -11.04 9.47
C ARG A 8 -25.39 -9.76 8.81
N ASN A 9 -24.09 -9.68 8.54
CA ASN A 9 -23.46 -8.43 8.11
C ASN A 9 -23.19 -8.34 6.61
N VAL A 10 -23.18 -9.48 5.90
CA VAL A 10 -22.83 -9.51 4.47
C VAL A 10 -24.01 -10.05 3.63
N VAL A 11 -24.70 -11.10 4.06
CA VAL A 11 -25.73 -11.75 3.24
C VAL A 11 -27.13 -11.17 3.48
N THR A 12 -27.56 -11.14 4.74
CA THR A 12 -28.92 -10.69 5.12
C THR A 12 -29.29 -9.28 4.65
N PRO A 13 -28.37 -8.30 4.56
CA PRO A 13 -28.70 -6.98 4.00
C PRO A 13 -29.18 -6.99 2.55
N HIS A 14 -28.81 -8.03 1.79
CA HIS A 14 -29.08 -8.13 0.36
C HIS A 14 -30.17 -9.17 0.01
N ILE A 15 -30.47 -10.10 0.91
CA ILE A 15 -31.46 -11.19 0.70
C ILE A 15 -32.49 -11.10 1.80
N LYS A 16 -33.78 -11.03 1.37
CA LYS A 16 -34.91 -10.92 2.30
C LYS A 16 -35.69 -12.23 2.48
N ASP A 17 -35.53 -13.15 1.54
CA ASP A 17 -36.23 -14.44 1.60
C ASP A 17 -35.57 -15.36 2.63
N ALA A 18 -36.36 -15.78 3.62
CA ALA A 18 -35.86 -16.60 4.74
C ALA A 18 -35.39 -17.98 4.28
N LYS A 19 -36.03 -18.57 3.27
CA LYS A 19 -35.64 -19.89 2.75
C LYS A 19 -34.29 -19.84 2.07
N THR A 20 -34.07 -18.84 1.22
CA THR A 20 -32.75 -18.61 0.56
C THR A 20 -31.65 -18.32 1.58
N LEU A 21 -31.94 -17.59 2.67
CA LEU A 21 -30.97 -17.37 3.74
C LEU A 21 -30.57 -18.66 4.43
N ASP A 22 -31.51 -19.53 4.74
CA ASP A 22 -31.30 -20.84 5.37
C ASP A 22 -30.49 -21.78 4.45
N GLU A 23 -30.84 -21.82 3.17
CA GLU A 23 -30.09 -22.58 2.15
C GLU A 23 -28.63 -22.13 2.05
N ILE A 24 -28.36 -20.81 2.03
CA ILE A 24 -27.00 -20.27 1.98
C ILE A 24 -26.24 -20.62 3.27
N GLU A 25 -26.85 -20.43 4.43
CA GLU A 25 -26.19 -20.72 5.71
C GLU A 25 -25.86 -22.21 5.81
N THR A 26 -26.78 -23.08 5.42
CA THR A 26 -26.58 -24.55 5.38
C THR A 26 -25.44 -24.93 4.45
N ALA A 27 -25.44 -24.43 3.21
CA ALA A 27 -24.38 -24.71 2.23
C ALA A 27 -22.99 -24.28 2.72
N ILE A 28 -22.90 -23.16 3.47
CA ILE A 28 -21.63 -22.73 4.07
C ILE A 28 -21.22 -23.64 5.24
N LEU A 29 -22.17 -24.04 6.10
CA LEU A 29 -21.90 -24.91 7.26
C LEU A 29 -21.50 -26.32 6.83
N ASP A 30 -22.11 -26.84 5.77
CA ASP A 30 -21.83 -28.15 5.20
C ASP A 30 -20.59 -28.16 4.29
N LEU A 31 -19.94 -27.00 4.14
CA LEU A 31 -18.74 -26.81 3.30
C LEU A 31 -18.97 -27.06 1.80
N GLU A 32 -20.21 -26.99 1.33
CA GLU A 32 -20.52 -27.03 -0.11
C GLU A 32 -20.07 -25.76 -0.83
N VAL A 33 -20.12 -24.63 -0.12
CA VAL A 33 -19.67 -23.32 -0.61
C VAL A 33 -18.76 -22.66 0.42
N MET A 34 -17.62 -22.14 -0.02
CA MET A 34 -16.72 -21.39 0.83
C MET A 34 -16.72 -19.91 0.42
N PRO A 35 -17.28 -18.99 1.23
CA PRO A 35 -17.16 -17.56 1.01
C PRO A 35 -15.72 -17.08 1.11
N SER A 36 -15.46 -15.86 0.61
CA SER A 36 -14.15 -15.23 0.81
C SER A 36 -13.75 -15.26 2.28
N MET A 37 -12.61 -15.86 2.60
CA MET A 37 -12.08 -15.91 3.96
C MET A 37 -11.90 -14.51 4.54
N ARG A 38 -11.54 -13.53 3.71
CA ARG A 38 -11.44 -12.13 4.10
C ARG A 38 -12.76 -11.55 4.53
N ALA A 39 -13.80 -11.74 3.72
CA ALA A 39 -15.14 -11.28 4.04
C ALA A 39 -15.64 -11.94 5.33
N MET A 40 -15.42 -13.24 5.50
CA MET A 40 -15.80 -13.95 6.73
C MET A 40 -15.04 -13.43 7.96
N MET A 41 -13.73 -13.16 7.82
CA MET A 41 -12.89 -12.68 8.94
C MET A 41 -13.27 -11.26 9.36
N SER A 42 -13.55 -10.37 8.40
CA SER A 42 -13.74 -8.94 8.62
C SER A 42 -15.21 -8.51 8.68
N ALA A 43 -16.18 -9.42 8.43
CA ALA A 43 -17.61 -9.15 8.53
C ALA A 43 -17.99 -8.50 9.88
N GLY A 44 -18.78 -7.44 9.82
CA GLY A 44 -19.23 -6.65 10.96
C GLY A 44 -18.65 -5.23 10.99
N PRO A 45 -18.35 -4.66 12.17
CA PRO A 45 -17.94 -3.27 12.30
C PRO A 45 -16.70 -2.87 11.47
N SER A 46 -15.82 -3.82 11.17
CA SER A 46 -14.64 -3.57 10.35
C SER A 46 -15.00 -3.24 8.92
N LEU A 47 -15.81 -4.09 8.25
CA LEU A 47 -16.31 -3.84 6.89
C LEU A 47 -17.27 -2.67 6.82
N ALA A 48 -18.12 -2.48 7.84
CA ALA A 48 -19.06 -1.36 7.88
C ALA A 48 -18.33 0.00 7.91
N ARG A 49 -17.14 0.04 8.52
CA ARG A 49 -16.32 1.25 8.57
C ARG A 49 -15.51 1.48 7.31
N ASP A 50 -14.96 0.42 6.73
CA ASP A 50 -14.06 0.49 5.57
C ASP A 50 -14.05 -0.87 4.85
N ASN A 51 -14.59 -0.90 3.62
CA ASN A 51 -14.73 -2.12 2.83
C ASN A 51 -13.39 -2.61 2.24
N THR A 52 -12.35 -1.80 2.23
CA THR A 52 -11.04 -2.15 1.63
C THR A 52 -10.50 -3.46 2.17
N ALA A 53 -10.64 -3.71 3.47
CA ALA A 53 -10.18 -4.94 4.11
C ALA A 53 -10.93 -6.21 3.64
N GLY A 54 -12.06 -6.07 2.99
CA GLY A 54 -12.84 -7.18 2.41
C GLY A 54 -12.28 -7.72 1.09
N PHE A 55 -11.41 -6.96 0.42
CA PHE A 55 -10.80 -7.34 -0.85
C PHE A 55 -9.44 -8.00 -0.65
N ASN A 56 -9.13 -9.03 -1.43
CA ASN A 56 -7.83 -9.70 -1.40
C ASN A 56 -6.77 -8.92 -2.18
N CYS A 57 -7.16 -8.36 -3.32
CA CYS A 57 -6.27 -7.69 -4.26
C CYS A 57 -6.91 -6.41 -4.78
N SER A 58 -6.05 -5.49 -5.21
CA SER A 58 -6.40 -4.23 -5.85
C SER A 58 -5.38 -3.92 -6.95
N TYR A 59 -5.69 -2.94 -7.75
CA TYR A 59 -4.77 -2.42 -8.76
C TYR A 59 -4.86 -0.89 -8.78
N LEU A 60 -3.69 -0.25 -9.01
CA LEU A 60 -3.61 1.18 -9.29
C LEU A 60 -2.44 1.49 -10.25
N PRO A 61 -2.61 2.43 -11.19
CA PRO A 61 -1.48 3.00 -11.92
C PRO A 61 -0.73 4.03 -11.08
N VAL A 62 0.58 4.18 -11.30
CA VAL A 62 1.37 5.25 -10.69
C VAL A 62 1.36 6.44 -11.65
N ASP A 63 0.25 7.17 -11.67
CA ASP A 63 0.00 8.29 -12.59
C ASP A 63 -0.41 9.60 -11.91
N ASP A 64 -0.55 9.57 -10.59
CA ASP A 64 -0.83 10.71 -9.72
C ASP A 64 0.05 10.61 -8.46
N PRO A 65 0.56 11.71 -7.88
CA PRO A 65 1.28 11.68 -6.61
C PRO A 65 0.57 10.96 -5.47
N LYS A 66 -0.77 10.94 -5.49
CA LYS A 66 -1.59 10.22 -4.49
C LYS A 66 -1.50 8.70 -4.61
N SER A 67 -1.08 8.17 -5.76
CA SER A 67 -0.95 6.72 -5.95
C SER A 67 -0.06 6.07 -4.88
N PHE A 68 0.94 6.79 -4.37
CA PHE A 68 1.86 6.28 -3.35
C PHE A 68 1.18 6.11 -1.97
N ASP A 69 0.45 7.10 -1.51
CA ASP A 69 -0.22 7.02 -0.20
C ASP A 69 -1.49 6.17 -0.25
N GLU A 70 -2.17 6.10 -1.39
CA GLU A 70 -3.28 5.18 -1.62
C GLU A 70 -2.81 3.72 -1.56
N ALA A 71 -1.69 3.39 -2.22
CA ALA A 71 -1.08 2.08 -2.11
C ALA A 71 -0.73 1.73 -0.65
N MET A 72 -0.13 2.67 0.09
CA MET A 72 0.18 2.47 1.50
C MET A 72 -1.08 2.18 2.32
N PHE A 73 -2.14 2.96 2.14
CA PHE A 73 -3.41 2.77 2.85
C PHE A 73 -4.03 1.40 2.56
N ILE A 74 -4.09 1.01 1.29
CA ILE A 74 -4.63 -0.28 0.85
C ILE A 74 -3.82 -1.44 1.45
N LEU A 75 -2.50 -1.38 1.39
CA LEU A 75 -1.62 -2.38 2.00
C LEU A 75 -1.80 -2.45 3.52
N LEU A 76 -1.95 -1.30 4.21
CA LEU A 76 -2.23 -1.24 5.65
C LEU A 76 -3.62 -1.80 6.02
N CYS A 77 -4.56 -1.81 5.09
CA CYS A 77 -5.83 -2.56 5.23
C CYS A 77 -5.66 -4.07 5.01
N GLY A 78 -4.46 -4.52 4.62
CA GLY A 78 -4.12 -5.92 4.39
C GLY A 78 -4.51 -6.42 3.00
N THR A 79 -4.86 -5.58 2.06
CA THR A 79 -5.15 -5.92 0.67
C THR A 79 -3.87 -5.86 -0.16
N GLY A 80 -3.64 -6.83 -1.03
CA GLY A 80 -2.51 -6.83 -1.97
C GLY A 80 -2.69 -5.76 -3.04
N VAL A 81 -1.58 -5.20 -3.53
CA VAL A 81 -1.58 -4.14 -4.54
C VAL A 81 -0.80 -4.56 -5.78
N GLY A 82 -1.50 -4.65 -6.91
CA GLY A 82 -0.87 -4.57 -8.22
C GLY A 82 -0.68 -3.10 -8.60
N PHE A 83 0.51 -2.70 -8.99
CA PHE A 83 0.74 -1.33 -9.42
C PHE A 83 1.47 -1.28 -10.77
N SER A 84 1.13 -0.29 -11.59
CA SER A 84 1.77 -0.11 -12.88
C SER A 84 2.71 1.09 -12.85
N VAL A 85 3.96 0.85 -13.26
CA VAL A 85 4.97 1.87 -13.57
C VAL A 85 5.23 1.97 -15.07
N GLU A 86 4.25 1.56 -15.88
CA GLU A 86 4.33 1.68 -17.34
C GLU A 86 4.47 3.17 -17.74
N ARG A 87 5.20 3.40 -18.82
CA ARG A 87 5.55 4.76 -19.29
C ARG A 87 4.34 5.67 -19.44
N GLN A 88 3.22 5.16 -19.97
CA GLN A 88 2.00 5.93 -20.18
C GLN A 88 1.35 6.45 -18.88
N PHE A 89 1.68 5.84 -17.74
CA PHE A 89 1.23 6.27 -16.42
C PHE A 89 2.26 7.21 -15.77
N VAL A 90 3.49 6.76 -15.60
CA VAL A 90 4.54 7.53 -14.91
C VAL A 90 4.80 8.89 -15.56
N GLN A 91 4.67 8.99 -16.89
CA GLN A 91 4.83 10.28 -17.59
C GLN A 91 3.77 11.34 -17.21
N LYS A 92 2.66 10.96 -16.54
CA LYS A 92 1.65 11.92 -16.06
C LYS A 92 2.05 12.56 -14.74
N LEU A 93 2.99 11.97 -14.00
CA LEU A 93 3.51 12.57 -12.77
C LEU A 93 4.09 13.96 -13.03
N PRO A 94 4.00 14.90 -12.07
CA PRO A 94 4.62 16.19 -12.18
C PRO A 94 6.14 16.09 -12.31
N GLU A 95 6.75 17.12 -12.86
CA GLU A 95 8.19 17.33 -12.81
C GLU A 95 8.61 17.81 -11.42
N ILE A 96 9.74 17.31 -10.95
CA ILE A 96 10.33 17.74 -9.68
C ILE A 96 11.09 19.04 -9.92
N PRO A 97 10.96 20.06 -9.06
CA PRO A 97 11.69 21.31 -9.22
C PRO A 97 13.20 21.13 -9.31
N ASP A 98 13.87 22.01 -10.04
CA ASP A 98 15.34 22.02 -10.19
C ASP A 98 16.05 22.23 -8.86
N GLU A 99 15.42 22.99 -7.96
CA GLU A 99 15.95 23.28 -6.63
C GLU A 99 15.01 22.75 -5.55
N MET A 100 15.61 22.20 -4.49
CA MET A 100 14.91 21.77 -3.29
C MET A 100 15.59 22.40 -2.06
N PHE A 101 14.77 22.93 -1.16
CA PHE A 101 15.22 23.61 0.04
C PHE A 101 14.65 22.96 1.31
N ASP A 102 15.39 23.08 2.41
CA ASP A 102 14.92 22.62 3.71
C ASP A 102 13.81 23.57 4.20
N SER A 103 12.66 23.00 4.55
CA SER A 103 11.48 23.74 4.98
C SER A 103 11.31 23.68 6.50
N GLU A 104 10.73 24.72 7.09
CA GLU A 104 10.29 24.73 8.49
C GLU A 104 8.97 23.93 8.69
N THR A 105 8.33 23.50 7.62
CA THR A 105 7.12 22.68 7.67
C THR A 105 7.41 21.36 8.37
N THR A 106 6.62 21.02 9.38
CA THR A 106 6.75 19.76 10.12
C THR A 106 5.52 18.87 9.90
N ILE A 107 5.72 17.68 9.35
CA ILE A 107 4.69 16.68 9.18
C ILE A 107 4.47 15.95 10.50
N ILE A 108 3.26 16.07 11.09
CA ILE A 108 2.90 15.36 12.32
C ILE A 108 2.20 14.06 11.96
N VAL A 109 2.83 12.93 12.23
CA VAL A 109 2.27 11.62 11.92
C VAL A 109 1.46 11.06 13.09
N LYS A 110 0.18 10.73 12.82
CA LYS A 110 -0.70 10.08 13.80
C LYS A 110 -0.51 8.56 13.78
N ASP A 111 -0.70 7.91 14.93
CA ASP A 111 -0.58 6.46 15.12
C ASP A 111 -1.82 5.70 14.62
N SER A 112 -2.06 5.77 13.32
CA SER A 112 -3.11 5.02 12.61
C SER A 112 -2.73 4.82 11.15
N LYS A 113 -3.40 3.87 10.46
CA LYS A 113 -3.18 3.63 9.03
C LYS A 113 -3.46 4.89 8.19
N GLU A 114 -4.53 5.62 8.52
CA GLU A 114 -4.88 6.89 7.89
C GLU A 114 -3.83 7.97 8.18
N GLY A 115 -3.29 7.98 9.40
CA GLY A 115 -2.25 8.92 9.82
C GLY A 115 -0.94 8.72 9.09
N TRP A 116 -0.54 7.47 8.87
CA TRP A 116 0.66 7.12 8.12
C TRP A 116 0.51 7.46 6.63
N ALA A 117 -0.61 7.06 6.01
CA ALA A 117 -0.89 7.41 4.62
C ALA A 117 -0.95 8.93 4.41
N LYS A 118 -1.61 9.67 5.33
CA LYS A 118 -1.65 11.13 5.28
C LYS A 118 -0.26 11.76 5.43
N GLY A 119 0.58 11.22 6.30
CA GLY A 119 1.96 11.67 6.45
C GLY A 119 2.76 11.51 5.16
N LEU A 120 2.62 10.35 4.49
CA LEU A 120 3.24 10.11 3.19
C LEU A 120 2.70 11.05 2.11
N ARG A 121 1.39 11.27 2.04
CA ARG A 121 0.77 12.24 1.12
C ARG A 121 1.34 13.64 1.29
N GLN A 122 1.48 14.10 2.54
CA GLN A 122 2.06 15.41 2.84
C GLN A 122 3.53 15.49 2.40
N LEU A 123 4.32 14.44 2.67
CA LEU A 123 5.71 14.38 2.24
C LEU A 123 5.82 14.50 0.71
N ILE A 124 5.11 13.65 -0.03
CA ILE A 124 5.14 13.65 -1.50
C ILE A 124 4.71 15.01 -2.07
N ALA A 125 3.65 15.61 -1.53
CA ALA A 125 3.16 16.92 -1.98
C ALA A 125 4.22 18.02 -1.76
N LEU A 126 4.86 18.07 -0.60
CA LEU A 126 5.91 19.05 -0.29
C LEU A 126 7.15 18.84 -1.16
N LEU A 127 7.57 17.59 -1.38
CA LEU A 127 8.71 17.30 -2.26
C LEU A 127 8.45 17.73 -3.71
N TYR A 128 7.22 17.57 -4.22
CA TYR A 128 6.84 18.11 -5.54
C TYR A 128 6.76 19.64 -5.57
N SER A 129 6.63 20.30 -4.42
CA SER A 129 6.72 21.75 -4.30
C SER A 129 8.15 22.27 -4.09
N GLY A 130 9.16 21.38 -4.09
CA GLY A 130 10.55 21.72 -3.82
C GLY A 130 10.90 21.86 -2.35
N GLU A 131 10.02 21.46 -1.44
CA GLU A 131 10.24 21.55 0.01
C GLU A 131 10.67 20.21 0.61
N LYS A 132 11.75 20.21 1.41
CA LYS A 132 12.15 19.07 2.25
C LYS A 132 11.67 19.33 3.68
N PRO A 133 10.55 18.73 4.09
CA PRO A 133 9.96 18.99 5.40
C PRO A 133 10.72 18.25 6.52
N LYS A 134 10.51 18.72 7.75
CA LYS A 134 10.77 17.96 8.97
C LYS A 134 9.58 17.03 9.25
N TRP A 135 9.77 16.03 10.11
CA TRP A 135 8.67 15.17 10.57
C TRP A 135 8.72 14.93 12.06
N ASP A 136 7.53 14.91 12.66
CA ASP A 136 7.31 14.56 14.06
C ASP A 136 6.55 13.23 14.14
N ILE A 137 7.23 12.23 14.67
CA ILE A 137 6.74 10.86 14.85
C ILE A 137 6.49 10.52 16.32
N SER A 138 6.54 11.50 17.22
CA SER A 138 6.42 11.30 18.67
C SER A 138 5.10 10.63 19.08
N ARG A 139 4.07 10.77 18.23
CA ARG A 139 2.75 10.16 18.45
C ARG A 139 2.65 8.71 18.00
N VAL A 140 3.64 8.20 17.26
CA VAL A 140 3.66 6.81 16.79
C VAL A 140 4.08 5.90 17.96
N ARG A 141 3.31 4.83 18.20
CA ARG A 141 3.59 3.90 19.29
C ARG A 141 4.99 3.28 19.19
N PRO A 142 5.63 2.97 20.32
CA PRO A 142 6.97 2.37 20.34
C PRO A 142 6.96 0.94 19.79
N ALA A 143 8.12 0.47 19.39
CA ALA A 143 8.32 -0.92 18.98
C ALA A 143 7.93 -1.89 20.12
N GLY A 144 7.33 -3.01 19.74
CA GLY A 144 6.87 -4.03 20.69
C GLY A 144 5.48 -3.79 21.30
N ALA A 145 4.86 -2.62 21.13
CA ALA A 145 3.50 -2.36 21.58
C ALA A 145 2.49 -3.29 20.86
N ARG A 146 1.44 -3.72 21.57
CA ARG A 146 0.41 -4.60 20.98
C ARG A 146 -0.39 -3.88 19.90
N LEU A 147 -0.60 -4.56 18.78
CA LEU A 147 -1.54 -4.12 17.73
C LEU A 147 -2.97 -4.45 18.16
N LYS A 148 -3.89 -3.48 18.00
CA LYS A 148 -5.27 -3.62 18.50
C LYS A 148 -6.16 -4.49 17.61
N THR A 149 -5.88 -4.58 16.29
CA THR A 149 -6.82 -5.14 15.32
C THR A 149 -6.39 -6.52 14.79
N PHE A 150 -5.13 -6.72 14.44
CA PHE A 150 -4.66 -7.95 13.80
C PHE A 150 -3.82 -8.87 14.69
N GLY A 151 -3.65 -8.50 15.95
CA GLY A 151 -2.66 -9.15 16.81
C GLY A 151 -1.22 -8.81 16.38
N GLY A 152 -0.24 -9.30 17.11
CA GLY A 152 1.17 -8.99 16.86
C GLY A 152 1.67 -7.74 17.57
N ARG A 153 2.87 -7.32 17.20
CA ARG A 153 3.57 -6.20 17.84
C ARG A 153 3.94 -5.12 16.82
N ALA A 154 3.88 -3.87 17.23
CA ALA A 154 4.25 -2.72 16.41
C ALA A 154 5.76 -2.69 16.15
N SER A 155 6.16 -2.22 14.98
CA SER A 155 7.56 -1.97 14.60
C SER A 155 8.15 -0.72 15.24
N GLY A 156 7.29 0.17 15.74
CA GLY A 156 7.68 1.52 16.14
C GLY A 156 7.84 2.45 14.94
N PRO A 157 8.40 3.65 15.17
CA PRO A 157 8.50 4.70 14.15
C PRO A 157 9.67 4.53 13.18
N ALA A 158 10.68 3.73 13.50
CA ALA A 158 11.92 3.63 12.70
C ALA A 158 11.69 3.30 11.22
N PRO A 159 10.84 2.32 10.83
CA PRO A 159 10.59 2.05 9.41
C PRO A 159 9.97 3.22 8.66
N LEU A 160 9.12 4.01 9.32
CA LEU A 160 8.51 5.19 8.72
C LEU A 160 9.54 6.29 8.45
N ILE A 161 10.46 6.52 9.40
CA ILE A 161 11.57 7.46 9.24
C ILE A 161 12.45 7.05 8.06
N ASP A 162 12.80 5.77 8.00
CA ASP A 162 13.63 5.23 6.92
C ASP A 162 12.95 5.40 5.55
N MET A 163 11.65 5.16 5.46
CA MET A 163 10.88 5.40 4.24
C MET A 163 10.88 6.89 3.85
N PHE A 164 10.61 7.79 4.78
CA PHE A 164 10.59 9.24 4.51
C PHE A 164 11.96 9.71 4.02
N THR A 165 13.03 9.27 4.68
CA THR A 165 14.42 9.57 4.30
C THR A 165 14.74 9.02 2.91
N PHE A 166 14.33 7.77 2.62
CA PHE A 166 14.52 7.14 1.32
C PHE A 166 13.82 7.93 0.20
N ILE A 167 12.55 8.27 0.39
CA ILE A 167 11.77 9.01 -0.60
C ILE A 167 12.37 10.40 -0.84
N THR A 168 12.71 11.12 0.22
CA THR A 168 13.36 12.45 0.11
C THR A 168 14.64 12.37 -0.73
N ARG A 169 15.47 11.34 -0.51
CA ARG A 169 16.68 11.11 -1.30
C ARG A 169 16.39 10.80 -2.77
N VAL A 170 15.34 10.01 -3.06
CA VAL A 170 14.94 9.72 -4.45
C VAL A 170 14.54 11.01 -5.17
N PHE A 171 13.76 11.86 -4.51
CA PHE A 171 13.34 13.15 -5.08
C PHE A 171 14.55 14.10 -5.27
N ASP A 172 15.47 14.16 -4.32
CA ASP A 172 16.66 15.01 -4.42
C ASP A 172 17.56 14.60 -5.59
N ASN A 173 17.64 13.29 -5.89
CA ASN A 173 18.36 12.76 -7.05
C ASN A 173 17.59 12.96 -8.39
N ALA A 174 16.30 13.26 -8.33
CA ALA A 174 15.44 13.43 -9.50
C ALA A 174 15.10 14.90 -9.80
N LYS A 175 15.81 15.86 -9.21
CA LYS A 175 15.63 17.30 -9.46
C LYS A 175 15.69 17.64 -10.95
N GLY A 176 14.82 18.54 -11.39
CA GLY A 176 14.75 19.01 -12.78
C GLY A 176 14.18 17.99 -13.77
N ARG A 177 13.57 16.89 -13.29
CA ARG A 177 12.97 15.89 -14.16
C ARG A 177 11.82 15.14 -13.45
N LYS A 178 11.11 14.35 -14.22
CA LYS A 178 10.12 13.41 -13.65
C LYS A 178 10.79 12.18 -13.06
N LEU A 179 10.11 11.54 -12.11
CA LEU A 179 10.48 10.21 -11.63
C LEU A 179 10.48 9.21 -12.78
N THR A 180 11.47 8.34 -12.79
CA THR A 180 11.54 7.20 -13.72
C THR A 180 10.65 6.06 -13.24
N SER A 181 10.35 5.09 -14.12
CA SER A 181 9.63 3.85 -13.77
C SER A 181 10.29 3.11 -12.61
N LEU A 182 11.61 3.02 -12.59
CA LEU A 182 12.38 2.34 -11.56
C LEU A 182 12.32 3.09 -10.21
N GLU A 183 12.41 4.41 -10.21
CA GLU A 183 12.28 5.22 -8.99
C GLU A 183 10.86 5.10 -8.40
N CYS A 184 9.83 5.13 -9.23
CA CYS A 184 8.45 4.86 -8.80
C CYS A 184 8.31 3.46 -8.21
N HIS A 185 8.88 2.45 -8.88
CA HIS A 185 8.91 1.07 -8.39
C HIS A 185 9.62 0.96 -7.03
N ASP A 186 10.76 1.61 -6.86
CA ASP A 186 11.53 1.57 -5.62
C ASP A 186 10.79 2.25 -4.45
N ILE A 187 10.09 3.36 -4.70
CA ILE A 187 9.22 4.01 -3.70
C ILE A 187 8.07 3.07 -3.31
N MET A 188 7.39 2.44 -4.27
CA MET A 188 6.32 1.48 -4.00
C MET A 188 6.82 0.28 -3.19
N CYS A 189 7.99 -0.27 -3.53
CA CYS A 189 8.61 -1.35 -2.77
C CYS A 189 8.97 -0.91 -1.34
N LYS A 190 9.45 0.31 -1.16
CA LYS A 190 9.77 0.87 0.16
C LYS A 190 8.52 1.04 1.03
N ILE A 191 7.40 1.44 0.43
CA ILE A 191 6.09 1.47 1.09
C ILE A 191 5.69 0.06 1.56
N GLY A 192 5.85 -0.93 0.69
CA GLY A 192 5.58 -2.34 1.03
C GLY A 192 6.43 -2.84 2.21
N GLU A 193 7.70 -2.49 2.25
CA GLU A 193 8.61 -2.83 3.34
C GLU A 193 8.12 -2.30 4.69
N VAL A 194 7.71 -1.03 4.75
CA VAL A 194 7.16 -0.40 5.96
C VAL A 194 5.91 -1.14 6.45
N VAL A 195 5.03 -1.55 5.55
CA VAL A 195 3.79 -2.28 5.89
C VAL A 195 4.10 -3.67 6.46
N VAL A 196 5.07 -4.39 5.88
CA VAL A 196 5.49 -5.72 6.37
C VAL A 196 6.10 -5.63 7.76
N VAL A 197 7.04 -4.72 7.94
CA VAL A 197 7.71 -4.51 9.23
C VAL A 197 6.72 -3.98 10.27
N GLY A 198 5.71 -3.21 9.86
CA GLY A 198 4.63 -2.73 10.72
C GLY A 198 3.74 -3.82 11.32
N GLY A 199 3.97 -5.10 10.97
CA GLY A 199 3.29 -6.24 11.58
C GLY A 199 1.85 -6.44 11.11
N VAL A 200 1.38 -5.66 10.14
CA VAL A 200 -0.02 -5.71 9.68
C VAL A 200 -0.28 -6.93 8.80
N ARG A 201 0.65 -7.28 7.93
CA ARG A 201 0.66 -8.52 7.11
C ARG A 201 1.90 -8.58 6.21
N ARG A 202 2.14 -9.75 5.58
CA ARG A 202 3.05 -9.84 4.44
C ARG A 202 2.47 -8.96 3.32
N SER A 203 3.20 -7.96 2.89
CA SER A 203 2.88 -7.16 1.73
C SER A 203 2.92 -8.07 0.49
N ALA A 204 1.81 -8.09 -0.25
CA ALA A 204 1.74 -8.78 -1.53
C ALA A 204 1.63 -7.73 -2.63
N MET A 205 2.68 -7.58 -3.43
CA MET A 205 2.71 -6.61 -4.52
C MET A 205 3.16 -7.25 -5.83
N ILE A 206 2.58 -6.75 -6.93
CA ILE A 206 3.03 -7.01 -8.30
C ILE A 206 3.26 -5.67 -8.97
N SER A 207 4.47 -5.51 -9.55
CA SER A 207 4.82 -4.37 -10.40
C SER A 207 4.61 -4.74 -11.85
N LEU A 208 3.90 -3.89 -12.59
CA LEU A 208 3.72 -3.99 -14.04
C LEU A 208 4.56 -2.91 -14.74
N SER A 209 5.27 -3.28 -15.80
CA SER A 209 6.08 -2.37 -16.61
C SER A 209 5.97 -2.70 -18.09
N ASN A 210 6.40 -1.78 -18.95
CA ASN A 210 6.50 -2.06 -20.36
C ASN A 210 7.61 -3.09 -20.65
N LEU A 211 7.39 -3.99 -21.59
CA LEU A 211 8.41 -4.97 -22.04
C LEU A 211 9.70 -4.28 -22.50
N SER A 212 9.60 -3.09 -23.09
CA SER A 212 10.73 -2.30 -23.60
C SER A 212 11.41 -1.41 -22.54
N ASP A 213 11.04 -1.53 -21.26
CA ASP A 213 11.66 -0.75 -20.19
C ASP A 213 12.91 -1.48 -19.66
N ASP A 214 14.09 -1.08 -20.16
CA ASP A 214 15.36 -1.70 -19.78
C ASP A 214 15.71 -1.49 -18.30
N ARG A 215 15.30 -0.36 -17.68
CA ARG A 215 15.50 -0.12 -16.25
C ARG A 215 14.76 -1.17 -15.42
N MET A 216 13.49 -1.41 -15.75
CA MET A 216 12.68 -2.40 -15.05
C MET A 216 13.13 -3.83 -15.35
N ARG A 217 13.57 -4.13 -16.58
CA ARG A 217 14.13 -5.43 -16.95
C ARG A 217 15.34 -5.80 -16.08
N HIS A 218 16.19 -4.83 -15.77
CA HIS A 218 17.40 -5.02 -14.98
C HIS A 218 17.25 -4.67 -13.50
N ALA A 219 16.04 -4.34 -13.03
CA ALA A 219 15.80 -3.93 -11.65
C ALA A 219 16.30 -4.94 -10.60
N LYS A 220 16.25 -6.23 -10.93
CA LYS A 220 16.70 -7.34 -10.08
C LYS A 220 17.84 -8.14 -10.73
N SER A 221 18.74 -7.48 -11.46
CA SER A 221 19.94 -8.10 -12.00
C SER A 221 21.14 -7.92 -11.05
N GLY A 222 22.14 -8.81 -11.16
CA GLY A 222 23.35 -8.77 -10.30
C GLY A 222 23.00 -8.91 -8.81
N GLN A 223 23.77 -8.27 -7.98
CA GLN A 223 23.61 -8.29 -6.51
C GLN A 223 22.66 -7.18 -6.02
N TRP A 224 21.50 -7.05 -6.66
CA TRP A 224 20.52 -5.99 -6.36
C TRP A 224 20.08 -5.97 -4.88
N TRP A 225 20.06 -7.11 -4.19
CA TRP A 225 19.65 -7.23 -2.79
C TRP A 225 20.60 -6.53 -1.82
N GLU A 226 21.85 -6.27 -2.18
CA GLU A 226 22.80 -5.53 -1.34
C GLU A 226 22.50 -4.04 -1.33
N HIS A 227 22.09 -3.48 -2.48
CA HIS A 227 21.91 -2.05 -2.65
C HIS A 227 20.41 -1.61 -2.62
N ASN A 228 19.52 -2.50 -3.01
CA ASN A 228 18.08 -2.22 -3.14
C ASN A 228 17.22 -3.38 -2.59
N PRO A 229 17.40 -3.78 -1.32
CA PRO A 229 16.71 -4.93 -0.72
C PRO A 229 15.18 -4.78 -0.73
N GLN A 230 14.64 -3.55 -0.71
CA GLN A 230 13.21 -3.28 -0.79
C GLN A 230 12.56 -3.86 -2.06
N ARG A 231 13.31 -4.05 -3.15
CA ARG A 231 12.79 -4.64 -4.40
C ARG A 231 12.30 -6.09 -4.24
N ALA A 232 12.67 -6.76 -3.14
CA ALA A 232 12.14 -8.09 -2.80
C ALA A 232 10.62 -8.07 -2.53
N LEU A 233 10.05 -6.90 -2.23
CA LEU A 233 8.64 -6.76 -1.82
C LEU A 233 7.65 -6.86 -2.98
N ALA A 234 8.07 -6.71 -4.23
CA ALA A 234 7.20 -6.82 -5.40
C ALA A 234 7.68 -7.91 -6.36
N ASN A 235 6.76 -8.70 -6.88
CA ASN A 235 7.01 -9.49 -8.09
C ASN A 235 6.99 -8.56 -9.30
N ASN A 236 7.95 -8.71 -10.21
CA ASN A 236 8.01 -7.91 -11.42
C ASN A 236 7.38 -8.66 -12.58
N SER A 237 6.46 -8.02 -13.27
CA SER A 237 5.76 -8.53 -14.45
C SER A 237 5.78 -7.48 -15.56
N VAL A 238 5.57 -7.93 -16.79
CA VAL A 238 5.49 -7.05 -17.95
C VAL A 238 4.08 -7.04 -18.53
N SER A 239 3.69 -5.91 -19.07
CA SER A 239 2.46 -5.75 -19.82
C SER A 239 2.76 -5.84 -21.31
N TYR A 240 1.98 -6.64 -22.02
CA TYR A 240 2.03 -6.77 -23.49
C TYR A 240 0.88 -5.99 -24.09
N THR A 241 1.16 -5.30 -25.20
CA THR A 241 0.12 -4.82 -26.11
C THR A 241 0.26 -5.64 -27.39
N GLU A 242 -0.73 -6.46 -27.69
CA GLU A 242 -0.80 -7.10 -29.01
C GLU A 242 -1.07 -6.03 -30.06
N LYS A 243 -0.37 -6.12 -31.19
CA LYS A 243 -0.60 -5.25 -32.35
C LYS A 243 -1.61 -5.89 -33.28
#